data_b5063a432717d060789c5354486e319d
#
_entry.id   b5063a432717d060789c5354486e319d
#
_cell.length_a   1.000
_cell.length_b   1.000
_cell.length_c   1.000
_cell.angle_alpha   90.00
_cell.angle_beta   90.00
_cell.angle_gamma   90.00
#
_symmetry.space_group_name_H-M   'P 1'
#
loop_
_entity.id
_entity.type
_entity.pdbx_description
1 polymer ?
#
loop_
_entity_poly.entity_id
_entity_poly.type
_entity_poly.pdbx_seq_one_letter_code
_entity_poly.pdbx_strand_id
1 'polypeptide(L)'
;MRPEDITRRPGPVYKRWTGPKTDERINRMFAESIALMRELNVPISDSICPTVGLTSSHSYFGRCRPRKMSEKRSKYQYDFYIQIPGWTLNNTEKNLRNTLIHELIHTVPGGLCHTGQWKKWAKYVSERTDYHIQRCGGDDITPQDVKNLRGE
;
A
#
# COMPACT_ATOMS: atom_id res chain seq x y z
N MET A 1 -27.17 -19.60 9.78
CA MET A 1 -27.16 -18.70 8.60
C MET A 1 -28.29 -17.67 8.77
N ARG A 2 -27.93 -16.39 8.59
CA ARG A 2 -28.93 -15.32 8.68
C ARG A 2 -29.76 -15.26 7.40
N PRO A 3 -31.01 -14.78 7.45
CA PRO A 3 -31.88 -14.71 6.27
C PRO A 3 -31.26 -13.97 5.09
N GLU A 4 -30.52 -12.90 5.34
CA GLU A 4 -29.81 -12.14 4.30
C GLU A 4 -28.70 -12.93 3.62
N ASP A 5 -28.14 -13.94 4.27
CA ASP A 5 -27.09 -14.78 3.70
C ASP A 5 -27.63 -15.78 2.68
N ILE A 6 -28.91 -16.12 2.79
CA ILE A 6 -29.59 -17.07 1.90
C ILE A 6 -29.82 -16.44 0.52
N THR A 7 -30.08 -15.13 0.48
CA THR A 7 -30.36 -14.41 -0.75
C THR A 7 -29.11 -13.84 -1.41
N ARG A 8 -27.99 -13.88 -0.73
CA ARG A 8 -26.72 -13.40 -1.25
C ARG A 8 -26.16 -14.37 -2.27
N ARG A 9 -25.79 -13.85 -3.45
CA ARG A 9 -24.96 -14.60 -4.38
C ARG A 9 -23.63 -14.86 -3.70
N PRO A 10 -23.10 -16.12 -3.75
CA PRO A 10 -21.75 -16.37 -3.28
C PRO A 10 -20.80 -15.49 -4.08
N GLY A 11 -20.04 -14.65 -3.40
CA GLY A 11 -18.98 -13.88 -4.00
C GLY A 11 -17.83 -14.78 -4.46
N PRO A 12 -16.89 -14.24 -5.23
CA PRO A 12 -15.71 -15.01 -5.61
C PRO A 12 -14.98 -15.48 -4.35
N VAL A 13 -14.52 -16.75 -4.40
CA VAL A 13 -13.74 -17.33 -3.30
C VAL A 13 -12.28 -16.89 -3.50
N TYR A 14 -11.80 -15.99 -2.67
CA TYR A 14 -10.41 -15.58 -2.69
C TYR A 14 -9.57 -16.49 -1.81
N LYS A 15 -8.40 -16.85 -2.30
CA LYS A 15 -7.42 -17.56 -1.48
C LYS A 15 -6.92 -16.67 -0.36
N ARG A 16 -7.00 -17.17 0.87
CA ARG A 16 -6.38 -16.51 2.01
C ARG A 16 -4.87 -16.56 1.86
N TRP A 17 -4.20 -15.44 2.13
CA TRP A 17 -2.74 -15.42 2.19
C TRP A 17 -2.25 -16.23 3.39
N THR A 18 -1.49 -17.30 3.09
CA THR A 18 -0.93 -18.20 4.09
C THR A 18 0.58 -18.09 4.21
N GLY A 19 1.21 -17.23 3.42
CA GLY A 19 2.64 -16.99 3.45
C GLY A 19 3.10 -16.18 4.65
N PRO A 20 4.37 -15.80 4.70
CA PRO A 20 4.92 -15.01 5.80
C PRO A 20 4.21 -13.65 5.90
N LYS A 21 4.21 -13.08 7.11
CA LYS A 21 3.58 -11.77 7.36
C LYS A 21 4.45 -10.59 6.93
N THR A 22 5.70 -10.84 6.60
CA THR A 22 6.66 -9.84 6.09
C THR A 22 7.53 -10.49 5.03
N ASP A 23 8.21 -9.67 4.23
CA ASP A 23 9.10 -10.13 3.16
C ASP A 23 10.31 -9.20 3.09
N GLU A 24 11.52 -9.76 3.15
CA GLU A 24 12.76 -8.98 3.14
C GLU A 24 12.95 -8.17 1.86
N ARG A 25 12.57 -8.73 0.72
CA ARG A 25 12.67 -8.02 -0.57
C ARG A 25 11.78 -6.77 -0.57
N ILE A 26 10.57 -6.90 -0.06
CA ILE A 26 9.65 -5.77 0.06
C ILE A 26 10.19 -4.74 1.03
N ASN A 27 10.70 -5.16 2.19
CA ASN A 27 11.27 -4.24 3.17
C ASN A 27 12.46 -3.48 2.61
N ARG A 28 13.30 -4.13 1.80
CA ARG A 28 14.43 -3.47 1.12
C ARG A 28 13.94 -2.45 0.10
N MET A 29 12.97 -2.81 -0.75
CA MET A 29 12.36 -1.89 -1.69
C MET A 29 11.71 -0.71 -0.97
N PHE A 30 11.11 -0.95 0.18
CA PHE A 30 10.50 0.08 0.99
C PHE A 30 11.55 1.06 1.54
N ALA A 31 12.64 0.56 2.09
CA ALA A 31 13.75 1.39 2.56
C ALA A 31 14.34 2.25 1.44
N GLU A 32 14.50 1.68 0.24
CA GLU A 32 14.96 2.41 -0.94
C GLU A 32 13.95 3.48 -1.37
N SER A 33 12.66 3.18 -1.28
CA SER A 33 11.59 4.13 -1.60
C SER A 33 11.55 5.30 -0.62
N ILE A 34 11.75 5.03 0.66
CA ILE A 34 11.88 6.08 1.69
C ILE A 34 13.07 6.97 1.37
N ALA A 35 14.23 6.37 1.06
CA ALA A 35 15.43 7.13 0.70
C ALA A 35 15.20 8.02 -0.53
N LEU A 36 14.50 7.51 -1.55
CA LEU A 36 14.15 8.28 -2.75
C LEU A 36 13.25 9.46 -2.42
N MET A 37 12.23 9.25 -1.58
CA MET A 37 11.33 10.33 -1.18
C MET A 37 12.08 11.43 -0.43
N ARG A 38 13.00 11.07 0.44
CA ARG A 38 13.83 12.05 1.17
C ARG A 38 14.78 12.79 0.23
N GLU A 39 15.40 12.09 -0.70
CA GLU A 39 16.27 12.70 -1.73
C GLU A 39 15.49 13.71 -2.57
N LEU A 40 14.25 13.42 -2.91
CA LEU A 40 13.37 14.32 -3.66
C LEU A 40 12.73 15.42 -2.78
N ASN A 41 13.04 15.47 -1.49
CA ASN A 41 12.48 16.40 -0.53
C ASN A 41 10.95 16.29 -0.37
N VAL A 42 10.41 15.10 -0.55
CA VAL A 42 9.01 14.83 -0.22
C VAL A 42 8.88 14.75 1.30
N PRO A 43 7.98 15.52 1.93
CA PRO A 43 7.90 15.61 3.39
C PRO A 43 7.12 14.42 3.99
N ILE A 44 7.58 13.19 3.72
CA ILE A 44 7.03 12.00 4.36
C ILE A 44 7.34 12.02 5.86
N SER A 45 6.55 11.30 6.64
CA SER A 45 6.71 11.24 8.09
C SER A 45 8.07 10.65 8.49
N ASP A 46 8.62 11.10 9.61
CA ASP A 46 9.80 10.51 10.22
C ASP A 46 9.46 9.27 11.07
N SER A 47 8.18 9.01 11.29
CA SER A 47 7.70 7.93 12.16
C SER A 47 6.89 6.92 11.34
N ILE A 48 7.59 6.17 10.49
CA ILE A 48 7.02 5.12 9.65
C ILE A 48 7.68 3.80 10.02
N CYS A 49 6.87 2.77 10.27
CA CYS A 49 7.40 1.42 10.53
C CYS A 49 8.20 0.94 9.32
N PRO A 50 9.47 0.54 9.49
CA PRO A 50 10.29 0.09 8.36
C PRO A 50 9.91 -1.27 7.80
N THR A 51 9.02 -2.00 8.47
CA THR A 51 8.55 -3.30 8.05
C THR A 51 7.18 -3.18 7.41
N VAL A 52 7.06 -3.60 6.15
CA VAL A 52 5.78 -3.65 5.45
C VAL A 52 5.05 -4.93 5.83
N GLY A 53 3.82 -4.81 6.32
CA GLY A 53 2.99 -5.95 6.69
C GLY A 53 2.32 -6.57 5.48
N LEU A 54 2.28 -7.90 5.42
CA LEU A 54 1.56 -8.63 4.39
C LEU A 54 0.20 -9.09 4.94
N THR A 55 -0.86 -8.81 4.18
CA THR A 55 -2.23 -9.10 4.60
C THR A 55 -2.93 -10.06 3.64
N SER A 56 -4.13 -10.51 4.03
CA SER A 56 -4.97 -11.36 3.18
C SER A 56 -6.05 -10.58 2.43
N SER A 57 -6.01 -9.25 2.48
CA SER A 57 -7.03 -8.41 1.84
C SER A 57 -7.04 -8.56 0.31
N HIS A 58 -8.23 -8.43 -0.29
CA HIS A 58 -8.43 -8.37 -1.74
C HIS A 58 -9.08 -7.06 -2.18
N SER A 59 -9.20 -6.10 -1.26
CA SER A 59 -9.87 -4.83 -1.50
C SER A 59 -8.92 -3.67 -1.80
N TYR A 60 -7.61 -3.87 -1.69
CA TYR A 60 -6.62 -2.83 -1.95
C TYR A 60 -5.30 -3.42 -2.45
N PHE A 61 -4.46 -2.62 -3.11
CA PHE A 61 -3.07 -2.95 -3.48
C PHE A 61 -2.08 -2.61 -2.38
N GLY A 62 -2.38 -1.59 -1.62
CA GLY A 62 -1.58 -1.14 -0.49
C GLY A 62 -2.43 -0.31 0.43
N ARG A 63 -1.96 -0.15 1.66
CA ARG A 63 -2.66 0.60 2.69
C ARG A 63 -1.66 1.33 3.57
N CYS A 64 -1.92 2.62 3.81
CA CYS A 64 -1.26 3.40 4.85
C CYS A 64 -2.18 3.47 6.06
N ARG A 65 -1.77 2.85 7.16
CA ARG A 65 -2.55 2.84 8.39
C ARG A 65 -1.93 3.82 9.39
N PRO A 66 -2.60 4.94 9.67
CA PRO A 66 -2.13 5.83 10.72
C PRO A 66 -2.42 5.22 12.10
N ARG A 67 -1.54 5.49 13.06
CA ARG A 67 -1.79 5.13 14.46
C ARG A 67 -2.93 6.00 15.01
N LYS A 68 -3.93 5.37 15.60
CA LYS A 68 -5.03 6.11 16.22
C LYS A 68 -4.59 6.72 17.55
N MET A 69 -5.16 7.87 17.90
CA MET A 69 -4.88 8.53 19.18
C MET A 69 -5.14 7.65 20.39
N SER A 70 -6.14 6.74 20.29
CA SER A 70 -6.48 5.78 21.35
C SER A 70 -5.50 4.62 21.47
N GLU A 71 -4.60 4.43 20.50
CA GLU A 71 -3.64 3.34 20.51
C GLU A 71 -2.36 3.75 21.25
N LYS A 72 -1.94 2.93 22.20
CA LYS A 72 -0.76 3.23 23.03
C LYS A 72 0.53 3.06 22.22
N ARG A 73 1.47 3.99 22.38
CA ARG A 73 2.79 3.91 21.75
C ARG A 73 3.61 2.69 22.22
N SER A 74 3.34 2.16 23.39
CA SER A 74 3.97 0.92 23.85
C SER A 74 3.66 -0.26 22.92
N LYS A 75 2.50 -0.25 22.27
CA LYS A 75 2.07 -1.29 21.33
C LYS A 75 2.33 -0.89 19.88
N TYR A 76 2.19 0.40 19.57
CA TYR A 76 2.36 0.95 18.23
C TYR A 76 3.43 2.04 18.30
N GLN A 77 4.68 1.66 17.99
CA GLN A 77 5.84 2.54 18.12
C GLN A 77 5.89 3.64 17.05
N TYR A 78 5.23 3.42 15.91
CA TYR A 78 5.27 4.32 14.78
C TYR A 78 3.91 4.98 14.55
N ASP A 79 3.93 6.15 13.92
CA ASP A 79 2.71 6.86 13.58
C ASP A 79 2.03 6.29 12.34
N PHE A 80 2.80 5.64 11.47
CA PHE A 80 2.29 5.04 10.24
C PHE A 80 2.80 3.63 10.03
N TYR A 81 1.91 2.77 9.53
CA TYR A 81 2.20 1.39 9.15
C TYR A 81 1.75 1.17 7.73
N ILE A 82 2.64 0.65 6.88
CA ILE A 82 2.32 0.33 5.49
C ILE A 82 2.05 -1.17 5.40
N GLN A 83 1.00 -1.53 4.69
CA GLN A 83 0.59 -2.91 4.47
C GLN A 83 0.30 -3.13 2.99
N ILE A 84 0.65 -4.30 2.48
CA ILE A 84 0.26 -4.74 1.13
C ILE A 84 -0.31 -6.16 1.22
N PRO A 85 -1.26 -6.53 0.37
CA PRO A 85 -1.72 -7.92 0.31
C PRO A 85 -0.61 -8.86 -0.16
N GLY A 86 -0.54 -10.05 0.43
CA GLY A 86 0.46 -11.04 0.03
C GLY A 86 0.35 -11.46 -1.42
N TRP A 87 -0.85 -11.44 -2.00
CA TRP A 87 -1.05 -11.78 -3.42
C TRP A 87 -0.34 -10.80 -4.37
N THR A 88 0.03 -9.60 -3.92
CA THR A 88 0.75 -8.61 -4.74
C THR A 88 2.23 -8.94 -4.93
N LEU A 89 2.79 -9.87 -4.14
CA LEU A 89 4.22 -10.21 -4.20
C LEU A 89 4.69 -10.70 -5.58
N ASN A 90 3.77 -11.23 -6.38
CA ASN A 90 4.08 -11.70 -7.73
C ASN A 90 4.06 -10.58 -8.78
N ASN A 91 3.75 -9.36 -8.36
CA ASN A 91 3.76 -8.21 -9.25
C ASN A 91 5.20 -7.81 -9.61
N THR A 92 5.36 -6.97 -10.64
CA THR A 92 6.67 -6.47 -11.03
C THR A 92 7.25 -5.57 -9.94
N GLU A 93 8.58 -5.48 -9.87
CA GLU A 93 9.23 -4.58 -8.91
C GLU A 93 8.80 -3.13 -9.12
N LYS A 94 8.66 -2.70 -10.37
CA LYS A 94 8.20 -1.35 -10.69
C LYS A 94 6.82 -1.07 -10.07
N ASN A 95 5.89 -2.00 -10.25
CA ASN A 95 4.54 -1.85 -9.69
C ASN A 95 4.54 -1.91 -8.17
N LEU A 96 5.36 -2.78 -7.57
CA LEU A 96 5.51 -2.85 -6.12
C LEU A 96 6.08 -1.55 -5.55
N ARG A 97 7.13 -1.01 -6.16
CA ARG A 97 7.72 0.27 -5.75
C ARG A 97 6.72 1.42 -5.91
N ASN A 98 5.97 1.41 -7.01
CA ASN A 98 4.93 2.40 -7.26
C ASN A 98 3.87 2.38 -6.14
N THR A 99 3.43 1.20 -5.73
CA THR A 99 2.50 1.02 -4.61
C THR A 99 3.09 1.53 -3.30
N LEU A 100 4.34 1.17 -3.00
CA LEU A 100 5.01 1.60 -1.77
C LEU A 100 5.15 3.12 -1.71
N ILE A 101 5.50 3.75 -2.82
CA ILE A 101 5.61 5.22 -2.91
C ILE A 101 4.23 5.85 -2.74
N HIS A 102 3.20 5.29 -3.36
CA HIS A 102 1.81 5.73 -3.19
C HIS A 102 1.43 5.80 -1.70
N GLU A 103 1.74 4.74 -0.97
CA GLU A 103 1.44 4.67 0.45
C GLU A 103 2.32 5.61 1.29
N LEU A 104 3.58 5.79 0.92
CA LEU A 104 4.48 6.76 1.58
C LEU A 104 3.96 8.19 1.47
N ILE A 105 3.40 8.56 0.32
CA ILE A 105 2.86 9.91 0.11
C ILE A 105 1.67 10.17 1.06
N HIS A 106 0.94 9.14 1.47
CA HIS A 106 -0.10 9.31 2.48
C HIS A 106 0.42 9.78 3.83
N THR A 107 1.71 9.67 4.09
CA THR A 107 2.31 10.11 5.36
C THR A 107 2.72 11.59 5.38
N VAL A 108 2.62 12.31 4.25
CA VAL A 108 2.88 13.76 4.25
C VAL A 108 1.78 14.47 5.03
N PRO A 109 2.07 15.68 5.58
CA PRO A 109 1.02 16.44 6.25
C PRO A 109 -0.18 16.68 5.33
N GLY A 110 -1.37 16.29 5.79
CA GLY A 110 -2.61 16.40 5.01
C GLY A 110 -2.76 15.39 3.89
N GLY A 111 -1.96 14.32 3.86
CA GLY A 111 -1.91 13.36 2.77
C GLY A 111 -2.75 12.08 2.93
N LEU A 112 -3.54 11.95 4.00
CA LEU A 112 -4.28 10.71 4.26
C LEU A 112 -5.36 10.38 3.23
N CYS A 113 -5.90 11.39 2.54
CA CYS A 113 -6.87 11.21 1.47
C CYS A 113 -6.23 11.52 0.12
N HIS A 114 -6.76 10.93 -0.96
CA HIS A 114 -6.26 11.16 -2.32
C HIS A 114 -6.70 12.53 -2.88
N THR A 115 -6.54 13.58 -2.09
CA THR A 115 -6.92 14.96 -2.43
C THR A 115 -5.77 15.91 -2.07
N GLY A 116 -5.89 17.17 -2.40
CA GLY A 116 -5.00 18.23 -1.93
C GLY A 116 -3.51 17.86 -1.91
N GLN A 117 -2.97 17.68 -0.72
CA GLN A 117 -1.53 17.45 -0.52
C GLN A 117 -1.06 16.11 -1.13
N TRP A 118 -1.88 15.06 -1.05
CA TRP A 118 -1.51 13.79 -1.67
C TRP A 118 -1.36 13.94 -3.19
N LYS A 119 -2.33 14.58 -3.86
CA LYS A 119 -2.27 14.81 -5.31
C LYS A 119 -1.07 15.65 -5.71
N LYS A 120 -0.79 16.69 -4.93
CA LYS A 120 0.37 17.57 -5.15
C LYS A 120 1.66 16.78 -5.17
N TRP A 121 1.89 15.96 -4.15
CA TRP A 121 3.13 15.19 -4.02
C TRP A 121 3.19 14.00 -4.96
N ALA A 122 2.06 13.36 -5.27
CA ALA A 122 1.99 12.32 -6.29
C ALA A 122 2.40 12.86 -7.66
N LYS A 123 1.91 14.02 -8.03
CA LYS A 123 2.30 14.72 -9.27
C LYS A 123 3.79 15.08 -9.26
N TYR A 124 4.26 15.65 -8.15
CA TYR A 124 5.66 16.04 -7.97
C TYR A 124 6.61 14.85 -8.20
N VAL A 125 6.33 13.71 -7.58
CA VAL A 125 7.13 12.48 -7.74
C VAL A 125 7.03 11.94 -9.15
N SER A 126 5.84 11.89 -9.73
CA SER A 126 5.63 11.40 -11.10
C SER A 126 6.37 12.21 -12.15
N GLU A 127 6.57 13.51 -11.93
CA GLU A 127 7.31 14.38 -12.84
C GLU A 127 8.83 14.21 -12.72
N ARG A 128 9.33 13.64 -11.63
CA ARG A 128 10.77 13.54 -11.31
C ARG A 128 11.31 12.12 -11.32
N THR A 129 10.46 11.15 -11.57
CA THR A 129 10.82 9.73 -11.61
C THR A 129 10.12 9.06 -12.77
N ASP A 130 10.44 7.79 -13.01
CA ASP A 130 9.74 6.96 -13.99
C ASP A 130 8.44 6.36 -13.44
N TYR A 131 8.09 6.69 -12.20
CA TYR A 131 6.86 6.22 -11.58
C TYR A 131 5.70 7.15 -11.93
N HIS A 132 4.53 6.54 -12.11
CA HIS A 132 3.26 7.23 -12.28
C HIS A 132 2.40 6.98 -11.05
N ILE A 133 2.43 7.90 -10.11
CA ILE A 133 1.70 7.73 -8.87
C ILE A 133 0.26 8.17 -9.07
N GLN A 134 -0.64 7.20 -9.12
CA GLN A 134 -2.06 7.40 -9.35
C GLN A 134 -2.89 7.01 -8.13
N ARG A 135 -4.11 7.52 -8.07
CA ARG A 135 -5.05 7.18 -7.00
C ARG A 135 -5.32 5.69 -6.89
N CYS A 136 -5.41 4.98 -8.00
CA CYS A 136 -5.70 3.54 -8.06
C CYS A 136 -4.74 2.85 -9.02
N GLY A 137 -4.19 1.72 -8.57
CA GLY A 137 -3.35 0.86 -9.39
C GLY A 137 -1.99 1.45 -9.74
N GLY A 138 -1.18 0.66 -10.41
CA GLY A 138 0.08 1.08 -11.00
C GLY A 138 -0.09 1.31 -12.50
N ASP A 139 0.95 1.83 -13.15
CA ASP A 139 0.92 2.25 -14.54
C ASP A 139 0.51 1.20 -15.53
N ASP A 140 1.00 -0.01 -15.34
CA ASP A 140 0.92 -1.06 -16.33
C ASP A 140 0.02 -2.20 -15.86
N ILE A 141 -0.84 -1.93 -14.86
CA ILE A 141 -1.70 -2.95 -14.31
C ILE A 141 -3.09 -2.87 -14.93
N THR A 142 -3.47 -3.92 -15.64
CA THR A 142 -4.80 -4.04 -16.23
C THR A 142 -5.75 -4.75 -15.24
N PRO A 143 -7.08 -4.65 -15.43
CA PRO A 143 -8.03 -5.44 -14.64
C PRO A 143 -7.76 -6.95 -14.71
N GLN A 144 -7.29 -7.44 -15.87
CA GLN A 144 -6.94 -8.86 -16.02
C GLN A 144 -5.71 -9.23 -15.19
N ASP A 145 -4.70 -8.35 -15.15
CA ASP A 145 -3.51 -8.55 -14.31
C ASP A 145 -3.89 -8.66 -12.84
N VAL A 146 -4.81 -7.81 -12.38
CA VAL A 146 -5.32 -7.86 -11.01
C VAL A 146 -5.95 -9.22 -10.72
N LYS A 147 -6.80 -9.72 -11.62
CA LYS A 147 -7.43 -11.04 -11.48
C LYS A 147 -6.38 -12.14 -11.41
N ASN A 148 -5.40 -12.11 -12.29
CA ASN A 148 -4.32 -13.10 -12.33
C ASN A 148 -3.52 -13.11 -11.02
N LEU A 149 -3.17 -11.93 -10.50
CA LEU A 149 -2.44 -11.80 -9.24
C LEU A 149 -3.23 -12.34 -8.05
N ARG A 150 -4.54 -12.17 -8.06
CA ARG A 150 -5.44 -12.67 -7.02
C ARG A 150 -5.76 -14.15 -7.14
N GLY A 151 -5.40 -14.78 -8.25
CA GLY A 151 -5.72 -16.18 -8.52
C GLY A 151 -7.17 -16.41 -8.92
N GLU A 152 -7.79 -15.42 -9.50
CA GLU A 152 -9.19 -15.47 -9.99
C GLU A 152 -9.28 -16.07 -11.38
#